data_22884967612ff1f92b34d5b8664604d4
#
_entry.id   22884967612ff1f92b34d5b8664604d4
#
_cell.length_a   1.000
_cell.length_b   1.000
_cell.length_c   1.000
_cell.angle_alpha   90.00
_cell.angle_beta   90.00
_cell.angle_gamma   90.00
#
_symmetry.space_group_name_H-M   'P 1'
#
loop_
_entity.id
_entity.type
_entity.pdbx_description
1 polymer ?
#
loop_
_entity_poly.entity_id
_entity_poly.type
_entity_poly.pdbx_seq_one_letter_code
_entity_poly.pdbx_strand_id
1 'polypeptide(L)'
;QNGANITAWTDKKQNNNNQKWILVESNGSFVFRNAANNSLALDATGSNPKIGANVTAWTSKNSDNQKWKISKMNDLAAAVVTPSGMVRNKTGQQLKVTTSTSLAGKQLKEGTDYTILYNGGTTPPTSTGNYSVSIKGKGAYTGTKTVGTMRIVDPPALSNSSRYNITSASNARFILDAVGAKPALGANVSIWTKNGGDNQKWYFMPDGEGYYTIKSAANQDYVLDAAGANPALGANISVWSRKNNQLNQKWTIESDGKGSWVIRNAANSNLVLDAHGKTPSLGANVTAWSSNDGNNQKWKINAA
;
A
#
# COMPACT_ATOMS: atom_id res chain seq x y z
N GLN A 1 -45.87 8.79 -9.09
CA GLN A 1 -46.31 7.61 -8.34
C GLN A 1 -45.23 7.15 -7.39
N ASN A 2 -45.61 6.73 -6.20
CA ASN A 2 -44.70 6.20 -5.18
C ASN A 2 -44.08 4.87 -5.69
N GLY A 3 -42.76 4.73 -5.54
CA GLY A 3 -42.05 3.52 -6.04
C GLY A 3 -41.70 3.56 -7.52
N ALA A 4 -41.94 4.68 -8.22
CA ALA A 4 -41.56 4.79 -9.63
C ALA A 4 -40.03 4.74 -9.78
N ASN A 5 -39.52 3.88 -10.65
CA ASN A 5 -38.09 3.78 -10.95
C ASN A 5 -37.56 5.09 -11.56
N ILE A 6 -36.36 5.45 -11.16
CA ILE A 6 -35.60 6.52 -11.78
C ILE A 6 -34.78 5.91 -12.92
N THR A 7 -35.02 6.40 -14.13
CA THR A 7 -34.34 5.93 -15.35
C THR A 7 -33.71 7.09 -16.09
N ALA A 8 -32.64 6.83 -16.83
CA ALA A 8 -32.09 7.80 -17.76
C ALA A 8 -33.02 7.88 -18.99
N TRP A 9 -33.41 9.09 -19.37
CA TRP A 9 -34.27 9.34 -20.52
C TRP A 9 -33.82 10.58 -21.29
N THR A 10 -34.18 10.68 -22.55
CA THR A 10 -33.88 11.85 -23.37
C THR A 10 -34.42 13.13 -22.73
N ASP A 11 -33.63 14.20 -22.67
CA ASP A 11 -34.02 15.50 -22.16
C ASP A 11 -35.12 16.09 -23.04
N LYS A 12 -36.32 16.24 -22.49
CA LYS A 12 -37.51 16.81 -23.14
C LYS A 12 -37.57 18.30 -22.90
N LYS A 13 -36.66 19.06 -23.35
CA LYS A 13 -36.31 20.49 -23.20
C LYS A 13 -37.46 21.49 -22.82
N GLN A 14 -38.73 21.15 -22.80
CA GLN A 14 -39.84 22.01 -22.41
C GLN A 14 -40.82 21.35 -21.45
N ASN A 15 -41.18 22.05 -20.37
CA ASN A 15 -42.24 21.78 -19.39
C ASN A 15 -42.31 20.38 -18.76
N ASN A 16 -41.24 19.66 -18.72
CA ASN A 16 -41.19 18.30 -18.20
C ASN A 16 -40.67 18.26 -16.75
N ASN A 17 -41.56 18.67 -15.82
CA ASN A 17 -41.19 18.75 -14.39
C ASN A 17 -40.86 17.40 -13.76
N ASN A 18 -41.22 16.26 -14.38
CA ASN A 18 -40.84 14.94 -13.92
C ASN A 18 -39.33 14.64 -14.11
N GLN A 19 -38.65 15.39 -14.97
CA GLN A 19 -37.19 15.33 -15.16
C GLN A 19 -36.44 16.42 -14.37
N LYS A 20 -37.16 17.27 -13.64
CA LYS A 20 -36.58 18.34 -12.83
C LYS A 20 -36.63 17.99 -11.36
N TRP A 21 -35.59 18.36 -10.64
CA TRP A 21 -35.45 18.08 -9.22
C TRP A 21 -35.13 19.37 -8.46
N ILE A 22 -35.83 19.57 -7.35
CA ILE A 22 -35.59 20.67 -6.40
C ILE A 22 -34.64 20.12 -5.33
N LEU A 23 -33.51 20.78 -5.11
CA LEU A 23 -32.56 20.44 -4.06
C LEU A 23 -32.95 21.14 -2.78
N VAL A 24 -33.20 20.38 -1.74
CA VAL A 24 -33.48 20.88 -0.39
C VAL A 24 -32.35 20.50 0.51
N GLU A 25 -31.63 21.45 1.10
CA GLU A 25 -30.55 21.19 2.04
C GLU A 25 -31.09 20.60 3.34
N SER A 26 -30.37 19.58 3.88
CA SER A 26 -30.71 18.91 5.12
C SER A 26 -29.40 18.45 5.81
N ASN A 27 -28.93 19.23 6.79
CA ASN A 27 -27.76 18.94 7.62
C ASN A 27 -26.52 18.49 6.82
N GLY A 28 -26.08 19.30 5.85
CA GLY A 28 -24.91 19.02 4.99
C GLY A 28 -25.13 17.91 3.96
N SER A 29 -26.38 17.51 3.75
CA SER A 29 -26.85 16.62 2.70
C SER A 29 -27.97 17.30 1.92
N PHE A 30 -28.39 16.71 0.80
CA PHE A 30 -29.47 17.21 -0.03
C PHE A 30 -30.56 16.15 -0.19
N VAL A 31 -31.82 16.61 -0.11
CA VAL A 31 -32.98 15.83 -0.53
C VAL A 31 -33.39 16.33 -1.92
N PHE A 32 -33.41 15.44 -2.90
CA PHE A 32 -33.89 15.77 -4.25
C PHE A 32 -35.37 15.53 -4.34
N ARG A 33 -36.18 16.60 -4.41
CA ARG A 33 -37.63 16.51 -4.56
C ARG A 33 -38.01 16.67 -6.03
N ASN A 34 -38.95 15.86 -6.50
CA ASN A 34 -39.40 15.91 -7.89
C ASN A 34 -40.21 17.18 -8.14
N ALA A 35 -39.88 17.93 -9.19
CA ALA A 35 -40.56 19.22 -9.47
C ALA A 35 -42.02 19.08 -9.97
N ALA A 36 -42.39 17.90 -10.52
CA ALA A 36 -43.78 17.63 -10.87
C ALA A 36 -44.63 17.22 -9.65
N ASN A 37 -44.01 16.66 -8.64
CA ASN A 37 -44.64 16.28 -7.38
C ASN A 37 -43.61 16.36 -6.25
N ASN A 38 -43.54 17.47 -5.53
CA ASN A 38 -42.56 17.75 -4.51
C ASN A 38 -42.78 16.99 -3.19
N SER A 39 -43.87 16.19 -3.08
CA SER A 39 -44.00 15.20 -2.01
C SER A 39 -43.18 13.95 -2.25
N LEU A 40 -42.60 13.75 -3.45
CA LEU A 40 -41.73 12.64 -3.80
C LEU A 40 -40.27 13.07 -3.77
N ALA A 41 -39.44 12.23 -3.15
CA ALA A 41 -37.99 12.40 -3.09
C ALA A 41 -37.27 11.24 -3.80
N LEU A 42 -36.05 11.51 -4.20
CA LEU A 42 -35.11 10.47 -4.68
C LEU A 42 -34.74 9.57 -3.49
N ASP A 43 -35.02 8.29 -3.62
CA ASP A 43 -34.97 7.28 -2.55
C ASP A 43 -34.14 6.08 -2.98
N ALA A 44 -33.08 5.74 -2.20
CA ALA A 44 -32.39 4.48 -2.35
C ALA A 44 -33.18 3.40 -1.61
N THR A 45 -33.68 2.41 -2.34
CA THR A 45 -34.64 1.42 -1.82
C THR A 45 -34.15 0.71 -0.56
N GLY A 46 -34.93 0.80 0.51
CA GLY A 46 -34.65 0.19 1.82
C GLY A 46 -34.15 1.22 2.86
N SER A 47 -34.43 0.96 4.14
CA SER A 47 -33.99 1.84 5.24
C SER A 47 -32.47 1.88 5.44
N ASN A 48 -31.78 0.85 4.99
CA ASN A 48 -30.32 0.73 4.96
C ASN A 48 -29.86 0.17 3.62
N PRO A 49 -29.80 1.00 2.55
CA PRO A 49 -29.55 0.54 1.19
C PRO A 49 -28.15 -0.07 1.05
N LYS A 50 -28.09 -1.21 0.38
CA LYS A 50 -26.84 -1.90 0.05
C LYS A 50 -26.34 -1.47 -1.34
N ILE A 51 -25.09 -1.79 -1.66
CA ILE A 51 -24.53 -1.60 -3.00
C ILE A 51 -25.43 -2.30 -4.01
N GLY A 52 -25.84 -1.58 -5.07
CA GLY A 52 -26.77 -2.07 -6.10
C GLY A 52 -28.26 -1.88 -5.76
N ALA A 53 -28.59 -1.23 -4.63
CA ALA A 53 -29.97 -0.88 -4.34
C ALA A 53 -30.55 0.03 -5.44
N ASN A 54 -31.78 -0.27 -5.84
CA ASN A 54 -32.48 0.54 -6.85
C ASN A 54 -32.79 1.94 -6.31
N VAL A 55 -32.88 2.90 -7.21
CA VAL A 55 -33.27 4.28 -6.88
C VAL A 55 -34.66 4.55 -7.43
N THR A 56 -35.55 5.02 -6.58
CA THR A 56 -36.95 5.26 -6.91
C THR A 56 -37.40 6.66 -6.49
N ALA A 57 -38.54 7.11 -6.99
CA ALA A 57 -39.25 8.28 -6.44
C ALA A 57 -40.17 7.78 -5.33
N TRP A 58 -39.95 8.20 -4.10
CA TRP A 58 -40.75 7.80 -2.94
C TRP A 58 -41.22 9.00 -2.11
N THR A 59 -42.27 8.80 -1.33
CA THR A 59 -42.76 9.87 -0.42
C THR A 59 -41.61 10.39 0.44
N SER A 60 -41.41 11.71 0.45
CA SER A 60 -40.34 12.36 1.21
C SER A 60 -40.61 12.20 2.71
N LYS A 61 -39.71 11.46 3.39
CA LYS A 61 -39.75 11.16 4.83
C LYS A 61 -38.59 11.77 5.59
N ASN A 62 -37.69 12.47 4.89
CA ASN A 62 -36.43 12.97 5.43
C ASN A 62 -35.53 11.87 6.08
N SER A 63 -35.70 10.61 5.66
CA SER A 63 -34.90 9.47 6.11
C SER A 63 -33.52 9.46 5.44
N ASP A 64 -32.55 8.76 6.03
CA ASP A 64 -31.15 8.78 5.55
C ASP A 64 -30.97 8.20 4.15
N ASN A 65 -31.81 7.24 3.74
CA ASN A 65 -31.83 6.69 2.38
C ASN A 65 -32.37 7.68 1.31
N GLN A 66 -32.88 8.85 1.73
CA GLN A 66 -33.31 9.97 0.88
C GLN A 66 -32.35 11.16 0.95
N LYS A 67 -31.29 11.07 1.74
CA LYS A 67 -30.26 12.11 1.89
C LYS A 67 -29.06 11.79 1.04
N TRP A 68 -28.69 12.72 0.18
CA TRP A 68 -27.63 12.56 -0.81
C TRP A 68 -26.53 13.59 -0.57
N LYS A 69 -25.28 13.17 -0.64
CA LYS A 69 -24.15 14.10 -0.67
C LYS A 69 -23.80 14.41 -2.12
N ILE A 70 -23.74 15.69 -2.45
CA ILE A 70 -23.27 16.15 -3.76
C ILE A 70 -21.79 16.52 -3.59
N SER A 71 -20.90 15.78 -4.24
CA SER A 71 -19.48 16.14 -4.34
C SER A 71 -19.15 16.57 -5.76
N LYS A 72 -18.22 17.51 -5.90
CA LYS A 72 -17.69 17.83 -7.23
C LYS A 72 -16.99 16.61 -7.79
N MET A 73 -17.28 16.25 -9.03
CA MET A 73 -16.67 15.08 -9.70
C MET A 73 -15.13 15.13 -9.73
N ASN A 74 -14.54 16.32 -9.59
CA ASN A 74 -13.11 16.55 -9.65
C ASN A 74 -12.46 16.74 -8.25
N ASP A 75 -13.18 16.47 -7.18
CA ASP A 75 -12.62 16.55 -5.82
C ASP A 75 -11.84 15.28 -5.49
N LEU A 76 -10.54 15.43 -5.20
CA LEU A 76 -9.64 14.32 -4.87
C LEU A 76 -9.99 13.62 -3.55
N ALA A 77 -10.87 14.15 -2.73
CA ALA A 77 -11.37 13.43 -1.55
C ALA A 77 -11.94 12.04 -1.90
N ALA A 78 -12.55 11.91 -3.10
CA ALA A 78 -13.10 10.66 -3.61
C ALA A 78 -12.09 9.81 -4.42
N ALA A 79 -10.86 10.27 -4.63
CA ALA A 79 -9.86 9.53 -5.41
C ALA A 79 -9.45 8.22 -4.72
N VAL A 80 -9.18 7.19 -5.51
CA VAL A 80 -8.49 5.98 -5.06
C VAL A 80 -7.00 6.20 -5.24
N VAL A 81 -6.23 6.03 -4.16
CA VAL A 81 -4.78 6.27 -4.16
C VAL A 81 -4.07 5.04 -3.60
N THR A 82 -3.17 4.47 -4.38
CA THR A 82 -2.29 3.38 -3.95
C THR A 82 -0.86 3.92 -3.90
N PRO A 83 -0.31 4.18 -2.71
CA PRO A 83 1.06 4.67 -2.56
C PRO A 83 2.07 3.53 -2.60
N SER A 84 3.28 3.84 -3.04
CA SER A 84 4.47 3.01 -2.83
C SER A 84 5.64 3.85 -2.34
N GLY A 85 6.64 3.22 -1.70
CA GLY A 85 7.76 3.94 -1.13
C GLY A 85 7.46 4.62 0.21
N MET A 86 6.50 4.08 0.96
CA MET A 86 6.07 4.64 2.24
C MET A 86 7.03 4.34 3.41
N VAL A 87 7.97 3.40 3.24
CA VAL A 87 9.06 3.16 4.21
C VAL A 87 10.37 3.07 3.44
N ARG A 88 11.36 3.87 3.83
CA ARG A 88 12.67 3.96 3.17
C ARG A 88 13.80 4.08 4.19
N ASN A 89 14.97 3.55 3.87
CA ASN A 89 16.18 3.89 4.57
C ASN A 89 16.69 5.26 4.09
N LYS A 90 17.21 6.06 5.01
CA LYS A 90 17.84 7.35 4.72
C LYS A 90 19.03 7.17 3.78
N THR A 91 19.12 8.03 2.75
CA THR A 91 20.22 8.03 1.77
C THR A 91 20.98 9.36 1.76
N GLY A 92 20.45 10.39 2.42
CA GLY A 92 20.89 11.77 2.29
C GLY A 92 20.34 12.51 1.07
N GLN A 93 19.64 11.79 0.18
CA GLN A 93 18.93 12.35 -0.97
C GLN A 93 17.43 12.51 -0.68
N GLN A 94 16.73 13.29 -1.49
CA GLN A 94 15.27 13.40 -1.42
C GLN A 94 14.61 12.07 -1.78
N LEU A 95 13.76 11.56 -0.90
CA LEU A 95 13.04 10.30 -1.08
C LEU A 95 11.57 10.57 -1.43
N LYS A 96 11.16 10.19 -2.65
CA LYS A 96 9.80 10.43 -3.15
C LYS A 96 8.91 9.22 -2.95
N VAL A 97 7.68 9.46 -2.51
CA VAL A 97 6.58 8.50 -2.63
C VAL A 97 6.07 8.52 -4.07
N THR A 98 5.72 7.38 -4.61
CA THR A 98 4.97 7.29 -5.87
C THR A 98 3.54 6.86 -5.59
N THR A 99 2.60 7.31 -6.41
CA THR A 99 1.18 6.99 -6.24
C THR A 99 0.56 6.56 -7.56
N SER A 100 -0.23 5.50 -7.52
CA SER A 100 -1.22 5.23 -8.56
C SER A 100 -2.53 5.84 -8.10
N THR A 101 -3.04 6.83 -8.82
CA THR A 101 -4.20 7.63 -8.41
C THR A 101 -5.27 7.61 -9.49
N SER A 102 -6.51 7.29 -9.11
CA SER A 102 -7.65 7.36 -10.02
C SER A 102 -8.85 8.05 -9.38
N LEU A 103 -9.68 8.69 -10.20
CA LEU A 103 -10.94 9.30 -9.79
C LEU A 103 -12.02 8.96 -10.80
N ALA A 104 -13.11 8.36 -10.34
CA ALA A 104 -14.23 7.90 -11.19
C ALA A 104 -13.76 7.06 -12.39
N GLY A 105 -12.81 6.13 -12.16
CA GLY A 105 -12.25 5.23 -13.18
C GLY A 105 -11.17 5.85 -14.08
N LYS A 106 -10.97 7.17 -14.05
CA LYS A 106 -9.92 7.86 -14.81
C LYS A 106 -8.61 7.86 -14.02
N GLN A 107 -7.51 7.41 -14.64
CA GLN A 107 -6.16 7.54 -14.08
C GLN A 107 -5.71 8.99 -14.11
N LEU A 108 -5.11 9.45 -13.01
CA LEU A 108 -4.60 10.80 -12.83
C LEU A 108 -3.08 10.80 -12.87
N LYS A 109 -2.53 11.91 -13.38
CA LYS A 109 -1.08 12.09 -13.56
C LYS A 109 -0.53 13.08 -12.54
N GLU A 110 0.50 12.67 -11.78
CA GLU A 110 1.25 13.58 -10.91
C GLU A 110 1.87 14.73 -11.72
N GLY A 111 1.90 15.92 -11.13
CA GLY A 111 2.41 17.14 -11.75
C GLY A 111 1.40 17.84 -12.66
N THR A 112 0.44 17.13 -13.26
CA THR A 112 -0.64 17.67 -14.10
C THR A 112 -1.95 17.76 -13.35
N ASP A 113 -2.42 16.63 -12.81
CA ASP A 113 -3.75 16.51 -12.19
C ASP A 113 -3.68 16.65 -10.66
N TYR A 114 -2.54 16.34 -10.06
CA TYR A 114 -2.29 16.51 -8.62
C TYR A 114 -0.80 16.68 -8.31
N THR A 115 -0.51 17.08 -7.08
CA THR A 115 0.84 17.18 -6.51
C THR A 115 0.87 16.38 -5.21
N ILE A 116 1.97 15.67 -4.96
CA ILE A 116 2.21 14.98 -3.68
C ILE A 116 2.77 16.00 -2.67
N LEU A 117 2.25 15.97 -1.45
CA LEU A 117 2.69 16.81 -0.34
C LEU A 117 3.27 15.96 0.78
N TYR A 118 4.34 16.47 1.42
CA TYR A 118 4.99 15.92 2.62
C TYR A 118 4.87 16.94 3.74
N ASN A 119 4.15 16.63 4.81
CA ASN A 119 3.82 17.58 5.88
C ASN A 119 3.27 18.92 5.35
N GLY A 120 2.49 18.86 4.28
CA GLY A 120 1.91 20.03 3.61
C GLY A 120 2.81 20.73 2.59
N GLY A 121 4.10 20.44 2.55
CA GLY A 121 5.04 20.98 1.56
C GLY A 121 5.25 20.05 0.36
N THR A 122 5.79 20.57 -0.74
CA THR A 122 6.05 19.81 -1.98
C THR A 122 7.44 19.18 -2.04
N THR A 123 8.34 19.54 -1.11
CA THR A 123 9.71 19.05 -1.07
C THR A 123 9.76 17.67 -0.42
N PRO A 124 10.25 16.62 -1.12
CA PRO A 124 10.44 15.31 -0.52
C PRO A 124 11.48 15.35 0.60
N PRO A 125 11.28 14.56 1.68
CA PRO A 125 12.19 14.57 2.83
C PRO A 125 13.52 13.87 2.53
N THR A 126 14.57 14.29 3.27
CA THR A 126 15.92 13.72 3.23
C THR A 126 16.37 13.13 4.58
N SER A 127 15.69 13.48 5.67
CA SER A 127 16.05 13.11 7.03
C SER A 127 15.15 12.00 7.57
N THR A 128 15.62 11.29 8.58
CA THR A 128 14.81 10.33 9.33
C THR A 128 13.60 11.01 9.98
N GLY A 129 12.49 10.32 10.01
CA GLY A 129 11.24 10.83 10.59
C GLY A 129 9.98 10.28 9.95
N ASN A 130 8.86 10.76 10.45
CA ASN A 130 7.53 10.47 9.95
C ASN A 130 6.98 11.69 9.21
N TYR A 131 6.52 11.48 7.98
CA TYR A 131 6.02 12.54 7.11
C TYR A 131 4.61 12.22 6.66
N SER A 132 3.65 13.07 7.02
CA SER A 132 2.30 12.96 6.48
C SER A 132 2.33 13.15 4.98
N VAL A 133 1.79 12.18 4.24
CA VAL A 133 1.69 12.24 2.78
C VAL A 133 0.25 12.49 2.38
N SER A 134 0.05 13.47 1.54
CA SER A 134 -1.24 13.76 0.92
C SER A 134 -1.07 14.11 -0.55
N ILE A 135 -2.15 14.00 -1.32
CA ILE A 135 -2.24 14.53 -2.68
C ILE A 135 -3.12 15.77 -2.68
N LYS A 136 -2.73 16.81 -3.42
CA LYS A 136 -3.49 18.03 -3.62
C LYS A 136 -3.84 18.21 -5.10
N GLY A 137 -5.08 18.48 -5.41
CA GLY A 137 -5.57 18.69 -6.76
C GLY A 137 -4.89 19.86 -7.47
N LYS A 138 -4.72 19.73 -8.78
CA LYS A 138 -4.11 20.70 -9.69
C LYS A 138 -4.90 20.74 -11.00
N GLY A 139 -4.90 21.90 -11.68
CA GLY A 139 -5.61 22.05 -12.94
C GLY A 139 -7.12 21.89 -12.78
N ALA A 140 -7.69 20.87 -13.41
CA ALA A 140 -9.13 20.58 -13.36
C ALA A 140 -9.59 19.90 -12.05
N TYR A 141 -8.65 19.55 -11.15
CA TYR A 141 -8.92 18.83 -9.91
C TYR A 141 -8.73 19.74 -8.70
N THR A 142 -9.54 19.52 -7.66
CA THR A 142 -9.55 20.28 -6.41
C THR A 142 -9.44 19.36 -5.20
N GLY A 143 -9.36 19.94 -4.02
CA GLY A 143 -9.33 19.18 -2.76
C GLY A 143 -7.95 18.59 -2.43
N THR A 144 -7.88 18.00 -1.25
CA THR A 144 -6.69 17.33 -0.75
C THR A 144 -7.12 16.01 -0.13
N LYS A 145 -6.33 14.94 -0.38
CA LYS A 145 -6.57 13.63 0.21
C LYS A 145 -5.32 13.15 0.93
N THR A 146 -5.47 12.80 2.20
CA THR A 146 -4.41 12.12 2.96
C THR A 146 -4.21 10.72 2.40
N VAL A 147 -2.94 10.37 2.15
CA VAL A 147 -2.51 9.07 1.61
C VAL A 147 -2.02 8.15 2.73
N GLY A 148 -1.32 8.71 3.71
CA GLY A 148 -0.76 7.98 4.83
C GLY A 148 0.48 8.67 5.40
N THR A 149 1.33 7.89 6.08
CA THR A 149 2.59 8.38 6.67
C THR A 149 3.77 7.68 6.02
N MET A 150 4.64 8.46 5.36
CA MET A 150 5.95 7.98 4.93
C MET A 150 6.90 7.98 6.12
N ARG A 151 7.66 6.91 6.29
CA ARG A 151 8.72 6.79 7.29
C ARG A 151 10.09 6.70 6.63
N ILE A 152 11.02 7.52 7.07
CA ILE A 152 12.44 7.40 6.73
C ILE A 152 13.16 6.96 8.00
N VAL A 153 13.87 5.83 7.91
CA VAL A 153 14.57 5.20 9.02
C VAL A 153 16.08 5.18 8.77
N ASP A 154 16.88 5.16 9.83
CA ASP A 154 18.32 5.04 9.68
C ASP A 154 18.70 3.68 9.10
N PRO A 155 19.61 3.64 8.11
CA PRO A 155 20.09 2.40 7.56
C PRO A 155 21.03 1.68 8.57
N PRO A 156 21.14 0.35 8.52
CA PRO A 156 22.21 -0.36 9.21
C PRO A 156 23.58 0.01 8.63
N ALA A 157 24.60 -0.01 9.47
CA ALA A 157 25.99 0.20 9.04
C ALA A 157 26.54 -1.08 8.37
N LEU A 158 26.15 -1.34 7.12
CA LEU A 158 26.56 -2.51 6.35
C LEU A 158 27.45 -2.10 5.18
N SER A 159 28.54 -2.87 4.96
CA SER A 159 29.36 -2.77 3.76
C SER A 159 28.76 -3.60 2.64
N ASN A 160 28.67 -3.06 1.43
CA ASN A 160 28.19 -3.79 0.26
C ASN A 160 29.19 -4.83 -0.28
N SER A 161 30.43 -4.80 0.18
CA SER A 161 31.49 -5.79 -0.16
C SER A 161 31.61 -6.93 0.85
N SER A 162 30.96 -6.81 2.02
CA SER A 162 31.00 -7.83 3.08
C SER A 162 29.84 -8.79 3.01
N ARG A 163 30.07 -10.01 3.47
CA ARG A 163 29.07 -11.07 3.61
C ARG A 163 28.51 -11.08 5.01
N TYR A 164 27.23 -11.32 5.14
CA TYR A 164 26.51 -11.32 6.41
C TYR A 164 25.68 -12.59 6.59
N ASN A 165 25.58 -13.07 7.83
CA ASN A 165 24.55 -13.99 8.24
C ASN A 165 23.34 -13.21 8.73
N ILE A 166 22.13 -13.66 8.36
CA ILE A 166 20.86 -13.12 8.83
C ILE A 166 20.28 -14.15 9.81
N THR A 167 20.44 -13.88 11.11
CA THR A 167 20.09 -14.80 12.19
C THR A 167 18.73 -14.47 12.78
N SER A 168 17.88 -15.48 13.01
CA SER A 168 16.58 -15.27 13.65
C SER A 168 16.73 -14.78 15.09
N ALA A 169 15.99 -13.74 15.47
CA ALA A 169 15.95 -13.27 16.85
C ALA A 169 15.15 -14.22 17.77
N SER A 170 14.29 -15.06 17.21
CA SER A 170 13.58 -16.11 17.96
C SER A 170 14.51 -17.20 18.46
N ASN A 171 15.54 -17.56 17.66
CA ASN A 171 16.49 -18.59 18.00
C ASN A 171 17.83 -18.34 17.27
N ALA A 172 18.86 -17.99 18.02
CA ALA A 172 20.17 -17.64 17.50
C ALA A 172 20.91 -18.82 16.77
N ARG A 173 20.41 -20.05 16.87
CA ARG A 173 20.93 -21.21 16.12
C ARG A 173 20.48 -21.22 14.67
N PHE A 174 19.40 -20.48 14.35
CA PHE A 174 18.77 -20.50 13.03
C PHE A 174 19.12 -19.25 12.24
N ILE A 175 19.56 -19.46 11.03
CA ILE A 175 19.90 -18.39 10.10
C ILE A 175 19.14 -18.56 8.79
N LEU A 176 19.00 -17.48 8.06
CA LEU A 176 18.37 -17.45 6.74
C LEU A 176 19.18 -18.28 5.76
N ASP A 177 18.55 -19.26 5.13
CA ASP A 177 19.16 -20.29 4.29
C ASP A 177 18.43 -20.38 2.95
N ALA A 178 19.15 -20.18 1.84
CA ALA A 178 18.64 -20.55 0.53
C ALA A 178 18.86 -22.04 0.35
N VAL A 179 17.79 -22.81 0.22
CA VAL A 179 17.82 -24.28 0.24
C VAL A 179 18.77 -24.85 -0.81
N GLY A 180 19.71 -25.66 -0.35
CA GLY A 180 20.76 -26.31 -1.15
C GLY A 180 22.09 -25.56 -1.14
N ALA A 181 23.22 -26.31 -1.08
CA ALA A 181 24.55 -25.71 -1.04
C ALA A 181 24.86 -24.82 -2.27
N LYS A 182 24.24 -25.13 -3.40
CA LYS A 182 24.21 -24.32 -4.63
C LYS A 182 22.76 -24.12 -5.03
N PRO A 183 22.09 -23.11 -4.46
CA PRO A 183 20.67 -22.88 -4.71
C PRO A 183 20.39 -22.73 -6.21
N ALA A 184 19.37 -23.43 -6.71
CA ALA A 184 18.85 -23.24 -8.05
C ALA A 184 17.99 -21.97 -8.13
N LEU A 185 17.70 -21.52 -9.33
CA LEU A 185 16.71 -20.45 -9.55
C LEU A 185 15.36 -20.87 -8.96
N GLY A 186 14.77 -20.02 -8.11
CA GLY A 186 13.52 -20.31 -7.42
C GLY A 186 13.69 -21.16 -6.15
N ALA A 187 14.94 -21.49 -5.74
CA ALA A 187 15.17 -22.23 -4.51
C ALA A 187 14.53 -21.51 -3.32
N ASN A 188 13.82 -22.28 -2.51
CA ASN A 188 13.14 -21.78 -1.33
C ASN A 188 14.12 -21.16 -0.33
N VAL A 189 13.62 -20.21 0.47
CA VAL A 189 14.34 -19.68 1.62
C VAL A 189 13.66 -20.14 2.90
N SER A 190 14.43 -20.75 3.78
CA SER A 190 14.00 -21.24 5.09
C SER A 190 14.97 -20.76 6.18
N ILE A 191 14.68 -21.11 7.42
CA ILE A 191 15.68 -21.01 8.49
C ILE A 191 16.33 -22.36 8.71
N TRP A 192 17.66 -22.37 8.88
CA TRP A 192 18.44 -23.59 9.09
C TRP A 192 19.53 -23.37 10.13
N THR A 193 20.11 -24.46 10.63
CA THR A 193 21.31 -24.39 11.49
C THR A 193 22.48 -23.80 10.72
N LYS A 194 23.26 -22.95 11.38
CA LYS A 194 24.49 -22.38 10.81
C LYS A 194 25.47 -23.50 10.45
N ASN A 195 25.84 -23.59 9.18
CA ASN A 195 26.79 -24.61 8.67
C ASN A 195 27.99 -23.99 7.92
N GLY A 196 28.04 -22.64 7.82
CA GLY A 196 29.12 -21.91 7.15
C GLY A 196 29.02 -21.89 5.61
N GLY A 197 27.99 -22.49 5.01
CA GLY A 197 27.79 -22.51 3.56
C GLY A 197 27.52 -21.11 2.99
N ASP A 198 27.86 -20.91 1.72
CA ASP A 198 27.61 -19.61 1.07
C ASP A 198 26.12 -19.37 0.78
N ASN A 199 25.30 -20.42 0.76
CA ASN A 199 23.84 -20.32 0.69
C ASN A 199 23.20 -19.72 1.96
N GLN A 200 23.99 -19.54 3.03
CA GLN A 200 23.58 -18.89 4.28
C GLN A 200 24.22 -17.51 4.45
N LYS A 201 24.91 -17.00 3.43
CA LYS A 201 25.58 -15.70 3.45
C LYS A 201 24.96 -14.78 2.42
N TRP A 202 24.86 -13.51 2.78
CA TRP A 202 24.13 -12.52 2.00
C TRP A 202 24.93 -11.23 1.88
N TYR A 203 24.85 -10.57 0.71
CA TYR A 203 25.31 -9.21 0.50
C TYR A 203 24.14 -8.24 0.53
N PHE A 204 24.33 -7.07 1.11
CA PHE A 204 23.34 -6.01 1.14
C PHE A 204 23.76 -4.87 0.20
N MET A 205 23.07 -4.72 -0.90
CA MET A 205 23.37 -3.77 -1.96
C MET A 205 22.39 -2.61 -1.91
N PRO A 206 22.79 -1.41 -1.41
CA PRO A 206 21.93 -0.24 -1.43
C PRO A 206 21.69 0.22 -2.87
N ASP A 207 20.47 0.69 -3.18
CA ASP A 207 20.10 1.14 -4.52
C ASP A 207 20.14 2.67 -4.70
N GLY A 208 20.47 3.43 -3.66
CA GLY A 208 20.44 4.88 -3.65
C GLY A 208 19.05 5.49 -3.44
N GLU A 209 17.98 4.69 -3.55
CA GLU A 209 16.59 5.10 -3.37
C GLU A 209 16.02 4.76 -1.98
N GLY A 210 16.88 4.27 -1.06
CA GLY A 210 16.51 3.89 0.30
C GLY A 210 16.04 2.45 0.43
N TYR A 211 16.44 1.59 -0.50
CA TYR A 211 16.23 0.16 -0.41
C TYR A 211 17.54 -0.63 -0.54
N TYR A 212 17.48 -1.88 -0.15
CA TYR A 212 18.52 -2.85 -0.36
C TYR A 212 18.01 -3.98 -1.26
N THR A 213 18.87 -4.41 -2.17
CA THR A 213 18.79 -5.74 -2.78
C THR A 213 19.65 -6.69 -1.95
N ILE A 214 19.09 -7.80 -1.47
CA ILE A 214 19.79 -8.79 -0.66
C ILE A 214 20.21 -9.94 -1.58
N LYS A 215 21.52 -10.04 -1.89
CA LYS A 215 22.08 -11.00 -2.84
C LYS A 215 22.61 -12.23 -2.13
N SER A 216 22.39 -13.41 -2.71
CA SER A 216 22.98 -14.65 -2.23
C SER A 216 24.50 -14.69 -2.49
N ALA A 217 25.30 -15.13 -1.53
CA ALA A 217 26.73 -15.32 -1.73
C ALA A 217 27.03 -16.61 -2.51
N ALA A 218 26.13 -17.58 -2.51
CA ALA A 218 26.27 -18.81 -3.30
C ALA A 218 26.12 -18.58 -4.82
N ASN A 219 25.28 -17.58 -5.19
CA ASN A 219 25.13 -17.11 -6.56
C ASN A 219 24.72 -15.63 -6.55
N GLN A 220 25.62 -14.76 -6.95
CA GLN A 220 25.40 -13.32 -6.88
C GLN A 220 24.40 -12.76 -7.93
N ASP A 221 23.97 -13.56 -8.89
CA ASP A 221 22.88 -13.21 -9.81
C ASP A 221 21.50 -13.42 -9.17
N TYR A 222 21.46 -14.12 -8.03
CA TYR A 222 20.24 -14.39 -7.30
C TYR A 222 20.09 -13.45 -6.11
N VAL A 223 18.85 -12.99 -5.92
CA VAL A 223 18.47 -12.07 -4.86
C VAL A 223 17.27 -12.62 -4.09
N LEU A 224 17.11 -12.16 -2.87
CA LEU A 224 15.95 -12.45 -2.04
C LEU A 224 14.69 -11.86 -2.70
N ASP A 225 13.72 -12.69 -3.01
CA ASP A 225 12.51 -12.37 -3.79
C ASP A 225 11.27 -12.78 -3.00
N ALA A 226 10.33 -11.85 -2.83
CA ALA A 226 8.99 -12.18 -2.37
C ALA A 226 8.10 -12.46 -3.59
N ALA A 227 7.48 -13.64 -3.64
CA ALA A 227 6.74 -14.12 -4.79
C ALA A 227 5.66 -13.13 -5.27
N GLY A 228 5.71 -12.79 -6.57
CA GLY A 228 4.78 -11.88 -7.23
C GLY A 228 5.24 -10.41 -7.21
N ALA A 229 4.93 -9.66 -8.27
CA ALA A 229 5.32 -8.25 -8.39
C ALA A 229 4.73 -7.38 -7.26
N ASN A 230 3.54 -7.74 -6.77
CA ASN A 230 2.89 -7.19 -5.58
C ASN A 230 2.61 -8.35 -4.61
N PRO A 231 3.56 -8.68 -3.72
CA PRO A 231 3.43 -9.81 -2.83
C PRO A 231 2.16 -9.74 -1.98
N ALA A 232 1.43 -10.85 -1.93
CA ALA A 232 0.30 -11.02 -1.02
C ALA A 232 0.78 -11.45 0.37
N LEU A 233 -0.13 -11.39 1.35
CA LEU A 233 0.10 -11.97 2.67
C LEU A 233 0.45 -13.46 2.54
N GLY A 234 1.56 -13.88 3.13
CA GLY A 234 2.05 -15.25 3.03
C GLY A 234 2.84 -15.57 1.76
N ALA A 235 3.14 -14.57 0.92
CA ALA A 235 3.95 -14.78 -0.26
C ALA A 235 5.28 -15.45 0.11
N ASN A 236 5.63 -16.51 -0.62
CA ASN A 236 6.84 -17.26 -0.38
C ASN A 236 8.09 -16.43 -0.64
N ILE A 237 9.14 -16.65 0.13
CA ILE A 237 10.46 -16.07 -0.11
C ILE A 237 11.35 -17.12 -0.78
N SER A 238 11.93 -16.74 -1.90
CA SER A 238 12.87 -17.57 -2.67
C SER A 238 14.10 -16.76 -3.09
N VAL A 239 15.08 -17.41 -3.65
CA VAL A 239 16.13 -16.74 -4.42
C VAL A 239 15.74 -16.72 -5.89
N TRP A 240 15.81 -15.55 -6.53
CA TRP A 240 15.42 -15.37 -7.92
C TRP A 240 16.43 -14.49 -8.67
N SER A 241 16.45 -14.60 -9.99
CA SER A 241 17.26 -13.70 -10.82
C SER A 241 16.91 -12.23 -10.54
N ARG A 242 17.96 -11.43 -10.34
CA ARG A 242 17.79 -9.99 -10.17
C ARG A 242 17.09 -9.37 -11.38
N LYS A 243 16.05 -8.62 -11.13
CA LYS A 243 15.34 -7.82 -12.13
C LYS A 243 15.44 -6.33 -11.78
N ASN A 244 15.69 -5.51 -12.78
CA ASN A 244 15.70 -4.07 -12.60
C ASN A 244 14.29 -3.57 -12.22
N ASN A 245 14.20 -2.66 -11.27
CA ASN A 245 12.96 -1.99 -10.83
C ASN A 245 11.86 -2.88 -10.23
N GLN A 246 12.16 -4.11 -9.85
CA GLN A 246 11.20 -4.99 -9.17
C GLN A 246 11.22 -4.72 -7.65
N LEU A 247 10.17 -4.10 -7.14
CA LEU A 247 10.06 -3.74 -5.71
C LEU A 247 9.90 -4.96 -4.80
N ASN A 248 9.41 -6.10 -5.30
CA ASN A 248 9.34 -7.35 -4.54
C ASN A 248 10.72 -7.97 -4.22
N GLN A 249 11.79 -7.50 -4.92
CA GLN A 249 13.19 -7.86 -4.67
C GLN A 249 13.96 -6.78 -3.89
N LYS A 250 13.27 -5.73 -3.45
CA LYS A 250 13.85 -4.63 -2.69
C LYS A 250 13.32 -4.62 -1.26
N TRP A 251 14.18 -4.25 -0.34
CA TRP A 251 13.92 -4.36 1.09
C TRP A 251 14.37 -3.11 1.85
N THR A 252 13.55 -2.65 2.78
CA THR A 252 13.93 -1.65 3.79
C THR A 252 14.35 -2.37 5.06
N ILE A 253 15.44 -1.92 5.69
CA ILE A 253 15.97 -2.54 6.92
C ILE A 253 15.78 -1.54 8.05
N GLU A 254 14.95 -1.89 9.01
CA GLU A 254 14.49 -1.02 10.08
C GLU A 254 14.94 -1.57 11.44
N SER A 255 15.58 -0.74 12.28
CA SER A 255 15.97 -1.14 13.63
C SER A 255 14.73 -1.34 14.51
N ASP A 256 14.73 -2.41 15.32
CA ASP A 256 13.71 -2.62 16.37
C ASP A 256 14.00 -1.83 17.66
N GLY A 257 15.09 -1.05 17.70
CA GLY A 257 15.55 -0.32 18.88
C GLY A 257 16.17 -1.20 19.98
N LYS A 258 16.25 -2.53 19.76
CA LYS A 258 16.75 -3.52 20.73
C LYS A 258 17.90 -4.38 20.18
N GLY A 259 18.53 -3.92 19.10
CA GLY A 259 19.68 -4.58 18.46
C GLY A 259 19.30 -5.66 17.45
N SER A 260 18.06 -5.69 16.99
CA SER A 260 17.61 -6.51 15.85
C SER A 260 17.02 -5.61 14.76
N TRP A 261 16.74 -6.24 13.62
CA TRP A 261 16.27 -5.57 12.41
C TRP A 261 15.00 -6.22 11.91
N VAL A 262 14.08 -5.40 11.43
CA VAL A 262 12.91 -5.81 10.64
C VAL A 262 13.24 -5.58 9.16
N ILE A 263 13.12 -6.61 8.35
CA ILE A 263 13.38 -6.57 6.90
C ILE A 263 12.03 -6.49 6.20
N ARG A 264 11.71 -5.31 5.64
CA ARG A 264 10.39 -4.97 5.10
C ARG A 264 10.41 -4.94 3.60
N ASN A 265 9.38 -5.52 2.96
CA ASN A 265 9.29 -5.55 1.50
C ASN A 265 8.92 -4.17 0.91
N ALA A 266 9.57 -3.77 -0.17
CA ALA A 266 9.35 -2.46 -0.79
C ALA A 266 8.08 -2.39 -1.64
N ALA A 267 7.64 -3.50 -2.24
CA ALA A 267 6.40 -3.55 -3.02
C ALA A 267 5.17 -3.45 -2.12
N ASN A 268 5.24 -4.05 -0.94
CA ASN A 268 4.19 -3.97 0.07
C ASN A 268 4.82 -3.72 1.44
N SER A 269 4.84 -2.48 1.87
CA SER A 269 5.48 -2.06 3.12
C SER A 269 4.77 -2.54 4.40
N ASN A 270 3.62 -3.19 4.29
CA ASN A 270 2.97 -3.86 5.42
C ASN A 270 3.56 -5.25 5.69
N LEU A 271 4.28 -5.82 4.71
CA LEU A 271 4.87 -7.15 4.79
C LEU A 271 6.34 -7.10 5.18
N VAL A 272 6.72 -8.01 6.06
CA VAL A 272 8.09 -8.18 6.55
C VAL A 272 8.53 -9.62 6.36
N LEU A 273 9.83 -9.83 6.37
CA LEU A 273 10.45 -11.16 6.34
C LEU A 273 10.09 -11.90 7.62
N ASP A 274 9.40 -13.03 7.51
CA ASP A 274 8.82 -13.80 8.60
C ASP A 274 9.26 -15.25 8.53
N ALA A 275 9.90 -15.76 9.59
CA ALA A 275 10.09 -17.19 9.76
C ALA A 275 8.79 -17.79 10.31
N HIS A 276 8.16 -18.66 9.53
CA HIS A 276 6.82 -19.18 9.81
C HIS A 276 6.67 -19.77 11.22
N GLY A 277 5.65 -19.29 11.93
CA GLY A 277 5.32 -19.72 13.29
C GLY A 277 5.90 -18.80 14.37
N LYS A 278 5.16 -18.65 15.48
CA LYS A 278 5.54 -17.79 16.62
C LYS A 278 6.88 -18.17 17.23
N THR A 279 7.16 -19.47 17.27
CA THR A 279 8.45 -20.12 17.66
C THR A 279 8.89 -21.02 16.53
N PRO A 280 9.60 -20.48 15.51
CA PRO A 280 9.93 -21.26 14.33
C PRO A 280 10.86 -22.45 14.67
N SER A 281 10.57 -23.60 14.06
CA SER A 281 11.41 -24.81 14.13
C SER A 281 12.45 -24.84 13.01
N LEU A 282 13.40 -25.74 13.11
CA LEU A 282 14.36 -26.01 12.05
C LEU A 282 13.64 -26.31 10.72
N GLY A 283 14.07 -25.68 9.66
CA GLY A 283 13.45 -25.83 8.34
C GLY A 283 12.17 -25.04 8.14
N ALA A 284 11.75 -24.23 9.14
CA ALA A 284 10.55 -23.39 8.96
C ALA A 284 10.71 -22.48 7.75
N ASN A 285 9.65 -22.42 6.96
CA ASN A 285 9.59 -21.60 5.76
C ASN A 285 9.71 -20.11 6.11
N VAL A 286 10.23 -19.33 5.18
CA VAL A 286 10.26 -17.87 5.28
C VAL A 286 9.26 -17.28 4.29
N THR A 287 8.41 -16.38 4.75
CA THR A 287 7.35 -15.75 3.97
C THR A 287 7.36 -14.24 4.17
N ALA A 288 6.65 -13.52 3.29
CA ALA A 288 6.30 -12.14 3.51
C ALA A 288 4.99 -12.07 4.31
N TRP A 289 5.03 -11.62 5.56
CA TRP A 289 3.87 -11.62 6.46
C TRP A 289 3.62 -10.23 7.05
N SER A 290 2.39 -9.97 7.50
CA SER A 290 2.06 -8.72 8.19
C SER A 290 2.92 -8.54 9.43
N SER A 291 3.47 -7.34 9.61
CA SER A 291 4.25 -6.99 10.80
C SER A 291 3.39 -7.14 12.06
N ASN A 292 3.82 -7.98 12.99
CA ASN A 292 3.15 -8.25 14.27
C ASN A 292 4.07 -8.10 15.49
N ASP A 293 5.26 -7.55 15.26
CA ASP A 293 6.30 -7.32 16.27
C ASP A 293 6.88 -8.60 16.94
N GLY A 294 6.55 -9.77 16.39
CA GLY A 294 7.05 -11.07 16.85
C GLY A 294 8.56 -11.23 16.63
N ASN A 295 9.22 -12.02 17.48
CA ASN A 295 10.66 -12.31 17.33
C ASN A 295 10.98 -13.12 16.06
N ASN A 296 10.01 -13.85 15.53
CA ASN A 296 10.13 -14.56 14.25
C ASN A 296 10.21 -13.62 13.02
N GLN A 297 9.94 -12.33 13.22
CA GLN A 297 10.06 -11.27 12.21
C GLN A 297 11.27 -10.36 12.46
N LYS A 298 12.05 -10.66 13.50
CA LYS A 298 13.24 -9.88 13.87
C LYS A 298 14.49 -10.67 13.56
N TRP A 299 15.49 -9.98 13.05
CA TRP A 299 16.71 -10.59 12.52
C TRP A 299 17.94 -9.87 13.04
N LYS A 300 18.97 -10.60 13.38
CA LYS A 300 20.32 -10.08 13.65
C LYS A 300 21.16 -10.22 12.39
N ILE A 301 21.80 -9.14 11.98
CA ILE A 301 22.68 -9.10 10.80
C ILE A 301 24.10 -8.99 11.32
N ASN A 302 24.89 -10.05 11.16
CA ASN A 302 26.26 -10.15 11.66
C ASN A 302 27.20 -10.47 10.51
N ALA A 303 28.42 -9.96 10.56
CA ALA A 303 29.47 -10.36 9.60
C ALA A 303 29.61 -11.90 9.59
N ALA A 304 29.78 -12.49 8.38
CA ALA A 304 29.81 -13.94 8.15
C ALA A 304 31.23 -14.50 8.18
#